data_d5e7ce00dfc64ae1e8f8e24cd22d00fd
#
_entry.id   d5e7ce00dfc64ae1e8f8e24cd22d00fd
#
_cell.length_a   1.000
_cell.length_b   1.000
_cell.length_c   1.000
_cell.angle_alpha   90.00
_cell.angle_beta   90.00
_cell.angle_gamma   90.00
#
_symmetry.space_group_name_H-M   'P 1'
#
loop_
_entity.id
_entity.type
_entity.pdbx_description
1 polymer ?
#
loop_
_entity_poly.entity_id
_entity_poly.type
_entity_poly.pdbx_seq_one_letter_code
_entity_poly.pdbx_strand_id
1 'polypeptide(L)'
;MDYSPGLRGVIAGETAISTVGKEGTSLRYRGHDATDLTSNKTYEEVASLILTDSIEDKNFKKSFSKYYLETSKDTKLNELLDEIKEKLHPMDVVRTIVSYKGELTTLRKKSLDNEDKTELSARITAIVCYIIASYHQEVCDELDKQYLVASSLLPNGTSKEKLEALDDMLILYAEHGFNASTFATRGYSIYKSRSHWRYSFRNSNT
;
A
#
# COMPACT_ATOMS: atom_id res chain seq x y z
N MET A 1 -2.63 -2.46 38.89
CA MET A 1 -2.22 -2.10 37.54
C MET A 1 -1.59 -0.74 37.60
N ASP A 2 -0.31 -0.64 37.28
CA ASP A 2 0.37 0.64 37.26
C ASP A 2 -0.17 1.46 36.10
N TYR A 3 -0.69 2.64 36.37
CA TYR A 3 -1.14 3.59 35.37
C TYR A 3 0.06 4.11 34.59
N SER A 4 0.11 3.83 33.26
CA SER A 4 1.09 4.41 32.36
C SER A 4 0.40 5.46 31.49
N PRO A 5 0.79 6.75 31.56
CA PRO A 5 0.21 7.77 30.72
C PRO A 5 0.60 7.54 29.24
N GLY A 6 -0.40 7.46 28.37
CA GLY A 6 -0.23 7.16 26.96
C GLY A 6 -0.05 5.67 26.69
N LEU A 7 0.52 5.33 25.51
CA LEU A 7 0.70 3.96 25.03
C LEU A 7 2.14 3.45 25.17
N ARG A 8 3.00 4.18 25.89
CA ARG A 8 4.40 3.78 26.06
C ARG A 8 4.51 2.46 26.84
N GLY A 9 5.16 1.47 26.24
CA GLY A 9 5.34 0.14 26.83
C GLY A 9 4.14 -0.80 26.66
N VAL A 10 3.05 -0.36 26.03
CA VAL A 10 1.93 -1.23 25.69
C VAL A 10 2.24 -2.02 24.43
N ILE A 11 2.14 -3.34 24.49
CA ILE A 11 2.30 -4.21 23.32
C ILE A 11 1.06 -4.06 22.43
N ALA A 12 1.25 -3.49 21.24
CA ALA A 12 0.18 -3.28 20.27
C ALA A 12 -0.21 -4.58 19.52
N GLY A 13 0.74 -5.49 19.35
CA GLY A 13 0.56 -6.76 18.68
C GLY A 13 1.88 -7.35 18.20
N GLU A 14 1.81 -8.54 17.63
CA GLU A 14 2.93 -9.19 16.97
C GLU A 14 2.83 -9.01 15.47
N THR A 15 3.98 -8.87 14.79
CA THR A 15 4.09 -8.83 13.33
C THR A 15 5.21 -9.76 12.88
N ALA A 16 4.93 -10.50 11.80
CA ALA A 16 5.94 -11.29 11.09
C ALA A 16 6.49 -10.57 9.84
N ILE A 17 6.02 -9.33 9.57
CA ILE A 17 6.34 -8.63 8.33
C ILE A 17 7.65 -7.86 8.46
N SER A 18 7.80 -7.08 9.53
CA SER A 18 8.99 -6.25 9.70
C SER A 18 9.52 -6.30 11.13
N THR A 19 10.83 -6.13 11.26
CA THR A 19 11.50 -5.93 12.53
C THR A 19 12.22 -4.60 12.48
N VAL A 20 11.74 -3.65 13.29
CA VAL A 20 12.45 -2.39 13.50
C VAL A 20 13.39 -2.60 14.65
N GLY A 21 14.70 -2.57 14.38
CA GLY A 21 15.71 -2.84 15.38
C GLY A 21 15.75 -1.80 16.49
N LYS A 22 16.02 -2.27 17.71
CA LYS A 22 16.60 -1.45 18.78
C LYS A 22 18.06 -1.19 18.41
N GLU A 23 18.74 -0.27 19.11
CA GLU A 23 20.14 0.10 18.85
C GLU A 23 21.00 -1.08 18.37
N GLY A 24 21.60 -0.96 17.18
CA GLY A 24 22.49 -1.96 16.58
C GLY A 24 21.83 -3.04 15.73
N THR A 25 20.51 -3.02 15.51
CA THR A 25 19.84 -3.94 14.59
C THR A 25 19.20 -3.16 13.42
N SER A 26 19.36 -3.69 12.20
CA SER A 26 18.82 -3.11 10.98
C SER A 26 17.31 -3.32 10.85
N LEU A 27 16.66 -2.49 10.02
CA LEU A 27 15.32 -2.74 9.54
C LEU A 27 15.31 -4.00 8.68
N ARG A 28 14.37 -4.92 8.93
CA ARG A 28 14.23 -6.17 8.18
C ARG A 28 12.79 -6.39 7.74
N TYR A 29 12.63 -6.91 6.53
CA TYR A 29 11.36 -7.37 5.99
C TYR A 29 11.40 -8.89 5.82
N ARG A 30 10.50 -9.61 6.48
CA ARG A 30 10.45 -11.09 6.45
C ARG A 30 11.82 -11.73 6.72
N GLY A 31 12.62 -11.12 7.60
CA GLY A 31 13.96 -11.58 7.93
C GLY A 31 15.11 -11.09 7.04
N HIS A 32 14.80 -10.49 5.88
CA HIS A 32 15.78 -9.89 4.97
C HIS A 32 16.13 -8.47 5.41
N ASP A 33 17.41 -8.12 5.36
CA ASP A 33 17.88 -6.78 5.67
C ASP A 33 17.41 -5.78 4.59
N ALA A 34 16.82 -4.65 5.00
CA ALA A 34 16.28 -3.67 4.07
C ALA A 34 17.38 -3.03 3.19
N THR A 35 18.59 -2.84 3.73
CA THR A 35 19.72 -2.30 2.98
C THR A 35 20.24 -3.30 1.94
N ASP A 36 20.24 -4.61 2.25
CA ASP A 36 20.58 -5.64 1.28
C ASP A 36 19.53 -5.73 0.16
N LEU A 37 18.25 -5.50 0.51
CA LEU A 37 17.17 -5.49 -0.46
C LEU A 37 17.31 -4.33 -1.45
N THR A 38 17.65 -3.10 -1.02
CA THR A 38 17.88 -1.97 -1.96
C THR A 38 19.00 -2.28 -2.95
N SER A 39 20.03 -2.99 -2.54
CA SER A 39 21.16 -3.31 -3.41
C SER A 39 20.90 -4.40 -4.45
N ASN A 40 19.84 -5.23 -4.26
CA ASN A 40 19.69 -6.48 -5.02
C ASN A 40 18.27 -6.70 -5.56
N LYS A 41 17.30 -5.89 -5.17
CA LYS A 41 15.88 -6.09 -5.48
C LYS A 41 15.21 -4.79 -5.90
N THR A 42 14.09 -4.90 -6.62
CA THR A 42 13.22 -3.78 -6.93
C THR A 42 12.10 -3.66 -5.89
N TYR A 43 11.47 -2.49 -5.82
CA TYR A 43 10.33 -2.27 -4.93
C TYR A 43 9.21 -3.29 -5.16
N GLU A 44 8.93 -3.68 -6.41
CA GLU A 44 7.89 -4.65 -6.72
C GLU A 44 8.19 -6.04 -6.15
N GLU A 45 9.47 -6.44 -6.16
CA GLU A 45 9.90 -7.71 -5.54
C GLU A 45 9.78 -7.65 -4.01
N VAL A 46 10.14 -6.50 -3.42
CA VAL A 46 10.00 -6.28 -1.98
C VAL A 46 8.53 -6.18 -1.56
N ALA A 47 7.68 -5.53 -2.36
CA ALA A 47 6.24 -5.51 -2.13
C ALA A 47 5.65 -6.94 -2.14
N SER A 48 6.08 -7.78 -3.10
CA SER A 48 5.69 -9.19 -3.14
C SER A 48 6.15 -9.95 -1.90
N LEU A 49 7.42 -9.77 -1.48
CA LEU A 49 7.94 -10.36 -0.24
C LEU A 49 7.10 -9.98 0.99
N ILE A 50 6.78 -8.71 1.14
CA ILE A 50 5.98 -8.20 2.27
C ILE A 50 4.58 -8.82 2.27
N LEU A 51 3.93 -8.90 1.10
CA LEU A 51 2.55 -9.34 0.97
C LEU A 51 2.39 -10.87 1.05
N THR A 52 3.31 -11.63 0.44
CA THR A 52 3.15 -13.08 0.23
C THR A 52 4.21 -13.95 0.91
N ASP A 53 5.23 -13.34 1.52
CA ASP A 53 6.42 -14.02 2.02
C ASP A 53 7.27 -14.68 0.92
N SER A 54 7.14 -14.19 -0.32
CA SER A 54 7.88 -14.72 -1.48
C SER A 54 8.36 -13.59 -2.37
N ILE A 55 9.66 -13.53 -2.58
CA ILE A 55 10.31 -12.55 -3.47
C ILE A 55 10.17 -12.95 -4.95
N GLU A 56 9.89 -14.22 -5.21
CA GLU A 56 9.72 -14.76 -6.56
C GLU A 56 8.31 -14.54 -7.14
N ASP A 57 7.38 -14.09 -6.29
CA ASP A 57 6.01 -13.83 -6.73
C ASP A 57 5.94 -12.59 -7.63
N LYS A 58 5.54 -12.79 -8.88
CA LYS A 58 5.41 -11.72 -9.89
C LYS A 58 4.00 -11.13 -10.00
N ASN A 59 3.08 -11.56 -9.17
CA ASN A 59 1.67 -11.14 -9.27
C ASN A 59 1.50 -9.64 -8.98
N PHE A 60 2.24 -9.10 -8.00
CA PHE A 60 2.20 -7.66 -7.72
C PHE A 60 2.60 -6.85 -8.95
N LYS A 61 3.77 -7.14 -9.53
CA LYS A 61 4.31 -6.45 -10.71
C LYS A 61 3.35 -6.48 -11.90
N LYS A 62 2.81 -7.67 -12.20
CA LYS A 62 1.85 -7.88 -13.30
C LYS A 62 0.55 -7.10 -13.06
N SER A 63 0.01 -7.18 -11.86
CA SER A 63 -1.25 -6.52 -11.49
C SER A 63 -1.08 -5.00 -11.47
N PHE A 64 0.04 -4.49 -10.94
CA PHE A 64 0.33 -3.06 -10.94
C PHE A 64 0.31 -2.48 -12.36
N SER A 65 1.07 -3.06 -13.30
CA SER A 65 1.09 -2.61 -14.70
C SER A 65 -0.30 -2.60 -15.34
N LYS A 66 -1.05 -3.70 -15.14
CA LYS A 66 -2.41 -3.83 -15.65
C LYS A 66 -3.31 -2.70 -15.13
N TYR A 67 -3.36 -2.51 -13.81
CA TYR A 67 -4.26 -1.56 -13.19
C TYR A 67 -3.85 -0.10 -13.38
N TYR A 68 -2.56 0.18 -13.52
CA TYR A 68 -2.10 1.52 -13.87
C TYR A 68 -2.62 1.92 -15.27
N LEU A 69 -2.46 1.05 -16.27
CA LEU A 69 -2.98 1.27 -17.61
C LEU A 69 -4.52 1.30 -17.69
N GLU A 70 -5.20 0.50 -16.89
CA GLU A 70 -6.67 0.57 -16.80
C GLU A 70 -7.12 1.90 -16.17
N THR A 71 -6.42 2.37 -15.15
CA THR A 71 -6.71 3.64 -14.48
C THR A 71 -6.49 4.83 -15.40
N SER A 72 -5.42 4.82 -16.20
CA SER A 72 -5.12 5.91 -17.16
C SER A 72 -6.20 6.05 -18.25
N LYS A 73 -6.90 4.97 -18.58
CA LYS A 73 -7.97 4.93 -19.59
C LYS A 73 -9.37 5.18 -19.02
N ASP A 74 -9.51 5.33 -17.70
CA ASP A 74 -10.80 5.58 -17.07
C ASP A 74 -11.21 7.05 -17.21
N THR A 75 -12.00 7.35 -18.23
CA THR A 75 -12.43 8.72 -18.56
C THR A 75 -13.19 9.39 -17.42
N LYS A 76 -14.06 8.64 -16.71
CA LYS A 76 -14.85 9.18 -15.59
C LYS A 76 -13.97 9.53 -14.40
N LEU A 77 -12.95 8.70 -14.13
CA LEU A 77 -11.97 8.99 -13.09
C LEU A 77 -11.17 10.23 -13.47
N ASN A 78 -10.71 10.33 -14.71
CA ASN A 78 -9.93 11.46 -15.17
C ASN A 78 -10.73 12.78 -15.13
N GLU A 79 -11.99 12.78 -15.55
CA GLU A 79 -12.89 13.93 -15.44
C GLU A 79 -13.05 14.37 -13.97
N LEU A 80 -13.29 13.43 -13.03
CA LEU A 80 -13.38 13.73 -11.62
C LEU A 80 -12.05 14.25 -11.05
N LEU A 81 -10.94 13.61 -11.43
CA LEU A 81 -9.60 14.00 -10.98
C LEU A 81 -9.26 15.42 -11.42
N ASP A 82 -9.53 15.77 -12.68
CA ASP A 82 -9.31 17.11 -13.22
C ASP A 82 -10.20 18.16 -12.53
N GLU A 83 -11.40 17.79 -12.13
CA GLU A 83 -12.30 18.69 -11.41
C GLU A 83 -11.79 19.02 -10.00
N ILE A 84 -11.21 18.05 -9.29
CA ILE A 84 -10.93 18.19 -7.85
C ILE A 84 -9.46 18.45 -7.52
N LYS A 85 -8.49 18.08 -8.39
CA LYS A 85 -7.06 18.14 -8.08
C LYS A 85 -6.53 19.53 -7.78
N GLU A 86 -7.10 20.56 -8.42
CA GLU A 86 -6.72 21.96 -8.18
C GLU A 86 -7.48 22.62 -7.00
N LYS A 87 -8.52 21.96 -6.51
CA LYS A 87 -9.40 22.52 -5.47
C LYS A 87 -9.15 21.92 -4.09
N LEU A 88 -8.59 20.72 -4.02
CA LEU A 88 -8.41 19.96 -2.79
C LEU A 88 -6.93 19.71 -2.50
N HIS A 89 -6.62 19.48 -1.22
CA HIS A 89 -5.30 19.01 -0.84
C HIS A 89 -5.02 17.62 -1.49
N PRO A 90 -3.80 17.33 -2.00
CA PRO A 90 -3.49 16.08 -2.68
C PRO A 90 -3.90 14.81 -1.92
N MET A 91 -3.74 14.79 -0.60
CA MET A 91 -4.17 13.65 0.22
C MET A 91 -5.69 13.48 0.27
N ASP A 92 -6.46 14.56 0.14
CA ASP A 92 -7.92 14.50 0.06
C ASP A 92 -8.37 14.00 -1.32
N VAL A 93 -7.64 14.34 -2.37
CA VAL A 93 -7.85 13.79 -3.71
C VAL A 93 -7.61 12.30 -3.71
N VAL A 94 -6.46 11.83 -3.19
CA VAL A 94 -6.15 10.39 -3.06
C VAL A 94 -7.27 9.67 -2.30
N ARG A 95 -7.67 10.16 -1.13
CA ARG A 95 -8.73 9.56 -0.32
C ARG A 95 -10.06 9.50 -1.08
N THR A 96 -10.43 10.57 -1.76
CA THR A 96 -11.68 10.68 -2.52
C THR A 96 -11.70 9.69 -3.68
N ILE A 97 -10.65 9.64 -4.49
CA ILE A 97 -10.58 8.75 -5.66
C ILE A 97 -10.52 7.28 -5.24
N VAL A 98 -9.72 6.92 -4.25
CA VAL A 98 -9.66 5.54 -3.73
C VAL A 98 -11.02 5.12 -3.19
N SER A 99 -11.74 5.99 -2.51
CA SER A 99 -13.10 5.75 -2.02
C SER A 99 -14.11 5.62 -3.16
N TYR A 100 -14.02 6.48 -4.17
CA TYR A 100 -14.87 6.46 -5.37
C TYR A 100 -14.73 5.16 -6.16
N LYS A 101 -13.52 4.65 -6.32
CA LYS A 101 -13.27 3.37 -7.01
C LYS A 101 -13.87 2.17 -6.27
N GLY A 102 -14.25 2.32 -5.01
CA GLY A 102 -14.98 1.29 -4.25
C GLY A 102 -14.21 0.01 -3.98
N GLU A 103 -12.91 0.02 -4.19
CA GLU A 103 -12.04 -1.16 -4.02
C GLU A 103 -12.17 -1.77 -2.61
N LEU A 104 -12.36 -0.91 -1.63
CA LEU A 104 -12.58 -1.30 -0.23
C LEU A 104 -13.90 -2.05 -0.01
N THR A 105 -14.88 -1.91 -0.91
CA THR A 105 -16.16 -2.64 -0.78
C THR A 105 -16.04 -4.12 -1.18
N THR A 106 -15.12 -4.45 -2.05
CA THR A 106 -14.83 -5.83 -2.44
C THR A 106 -14.23 -6.62 -1.26
N LEU A 107 -13.40 -5.95 -0.44
CA LEU A 107 -12.82 -6.52 0.78
C LEU A 107 -13.87 -6.92 1.84
N ARG A 108 -15.07 -6.36 1.81
CA ARG A 108 -16.12 -6.65 2.81
C ARG A 108 -16.89 -7.93 2.55
N LYS A 109 -16.75 -8.52 1.36
CA LYS A 109 -17.64 -9.59 0.89
C LYS A 109 -17.00 -10.97 0.86
N LYS A 110 -15.69 -11.11 1.02
CA LYS A 110 -14.97 -12.37 0.83
C LYS A 110 -13.78 -12.50 1.79
N SER A 111 -13.52 -13.71 2.25
CA SER A 111 -12.19 -14.07 2.75
C SER A 111 -11.24 -14.03 1.55
N LEU A 112 -10.31 -13.09 1.54
CA LEU A 112 -9.33 -12.97 0.47
C LEU A 112 -8.20 -13.98 0.69
N ASP A 113 -7.87 -14.74 -0.33
CA ASP A 113 -6.60 -15.49 -0.36
C ASP A 113 -5.39 -14.57 -0.61
N ASN A 114 -4.20 -15.14 -0.71
CA ASN A 114 -2.99 -14.34 -0.89
C ASN A 114 -2.91 -13.71 -2.27
N GLU A 115 -3.44 -14.35 -3.30
CA GLU A 115 -3.47 -13.81 -4.66
C GLU A 115 -4.43 -12.61 -4.75
N ASP A 116 -5.64 -12.74 -4.21
CA ASP A 116 -6.62 -11.66 -4.10
C ASP A 116 -6.03 -10.43 -3.35
N LYS A 117 -5.28 -10.65 -2.27
CA LYS A 117 -4.64 -9.57 -1.49
C LYS A 117 -3.57 -8.87 -2.28
N THR A 118 -2.74 -9.61 -2.99
CA THR A 118 -1.65 -9.06 -3.81
C THR A 118 -2.22 -8.24 -4.97
N GLU A 119 -3.22 -8.76 -5.68
CA GLU A 119 -3.90 -8.08 -6.76
C GLU A 119 -4.55 -6.78 -6.28
N LEU A 120 -5.26 -6.82 -5.15
CA LEU A 120 -5.89 -5.64 -4.56
C LEU A 120 -4.87 -4.60 -4.12
N SER A 121 -3.78 -5.02 -3.48
CA SER A 121 -2.72 -4.11 -3.05
C SER A 121 -2.06 -3.42 -4.25
N ALA A 122 -1.74 -4.18 -5.29
CA ALA A 122 -1.18 -3.66 -6.52
C ALA A 122 -2.14 -2.67 -7.21
N ARG A 123 -3.43 -2.96 -7.24
CA ARG A 123 -4.47 -2.10 -7.80
C ARG A 123 -4.60 -0.78 -7.06
N ILE A 124 -4.66 -0.81 -5.72
CA ILE A 124 -4.71 0.42 -4.92
C ILE A 124 -3.43 1.23 -5.13
N THR A 125 -2.27 0.59 -5.12
CA THR A 125 -0.99 1.26 -5.37
C THR A 125 -0.97 1.91 -6.75
N ALA A 126 -1.44 1.23 -7.79
CA ALA A 126 -1.52 1.76 -9.15
C ALA A 126 -2.42 3.01 -9.25
N ILE A 127 -3.60 2.98 -8.60
CA ILE A 127 -4.50 4.13 -8.54
C ILE A 127 -3.84 5.32 -7.84
N VAL A 128 -3.18 5.08 -6.69
CA VAL A 128 -2.49 6.13 -5.93
C VAL A 128 -1.34 6.72 -6.73
N CYS A 129 -0.51 5.88 -7.35
CA CYS A 129 0.58 6.34 -8.21
C CYS A 129 0.07 7.16 -9.39
N TYR A 130 -1.02 6.72 -10.03
CA TYR A 130 -1.63 7.48 -11.13
C TYR A 130 -2.13 8.85 -10.68
N ILE A 131 -2.78 8.96 -9.52
CA ILE A 131 -3.22 10.23 -8.96
C ILE A 131 -2.01 11.14 -8.70
N ILE A 132 -0.93 10.62 -8.12
CA ILE A 132 0.29 11.41 -7.86
C ILE A 132 0.91 11.87 -9.17
N ALA A 133 1.02 10.98 -10.15
CA ALA A 133 1.53 11.31 -11.49
C ALA A 133 0.72 12.43 -12.17
N SER A 134 -0.58 12.50 -11.95
CA SER A 134 -1.45 13.53 -12.55
C SER A 134 -1.15 14.97 -12.08
N TYR A 135 -0.40 15.13 -10.99
CA TYR A 135 0.11 16.44 -10.55
C TYR A 135 1.39 16.87 -11.30
N HIS A 136 2.07 15.93 -11.95
CA HIS A 136 3.08 16.22 -12.95
C HIS A 136 2.38 16.45 -14.28
N GLN A 137 2.87 17.34 -15.12
CA GLN A 137 2.21 17.71 -16.39
C GLN A 137 2.12 16.56 -17.40
N GLU A 138 2.85 15.47 -17.19
CA GLU A 138 2.91 14.32 -18.06
C GLU A 138 2.75 13.02 -17.26
N VAL A 139 1.63 12.35 -17.44
CA VAL A 139 1.47 10.98 -16.96
C VAL A 139 2.35 10.07 -17.80
N CYS A 140 3.09 9.17 -17.15
CA CYS A 140 3.95 8.23 -17.83
C CYS A 140 3.12 7.22 -18.63
N ASP A 141 3.17 7.29 -19.96
CA ASP A 141 2.45 6.38 -20.86
C ASP A 141 3.15 5.02 -20.99
N GLU A 142 4.46 4.98 -20.78
CA GLU A 142 5.28 3.77 -20.88
C GLU A 142 6.12 3.61 -19.60
N LEU A 143 5.69 2.70 -18.73
CA LEU A 143 6.40 2.39 -17.49
C LEU A 143 7.72 1.68 -17.75
N ASP A 144 8.76 2.03 -16.99
CA ASP A 144 10.02 1.30 -17.02
C ASP A 144 9.81 -0.15 -16.58
N LYS A 145 10.39 -1.11 -17.33
CA LYS A 145 10.16 -2.54 -17.08
C LYS A 145 10.81 -3.06 -15.81
N GLN A 146 11.83 -2.39 -15.32
CA GLN A 146 12.55 -2.75 -14.10
C GLN A 146 11.94 -2.05 -12.90
N TYR A 147 11.70 -0.74 -12.99
CA TYR A 147 11.27 0.14 -11.90
C TYR A 147 9.86 0.70 -12.17
N LEU A 148 8.85 -0.18 -12.19
CA LEU A 148 7.47 0.19 -12.58
C LEU A 148 6.88 1.27 -11.69
N VAL A 149 6.93 1.07 -10.37
CA VAL A 149 6.32 2.00 -9.41
C VAL A 149 7.10 3.32 -9.41
N ALA A 150 8.43 3.27 -9.37
CA ALA A 150 9.25 4.48 -9.40
C ALA A 150 9.04 5.28 -10.70
N SER A 151 8.99 4.62 -11.86
CA SER A 151 8.75 5.29 -13.14
C SER A 151 7.35 5.89 -13.24
N SER A 152 6.36 5.28 -12.60
CA SER A 152 5.00 5.83 -12.57
C SER A 152 4.86 7.12 -11.77
N LEU A 153 5.82 7.40 -10.89
CA LEU A 153 5.82 8.58 -10.01
C LEU A 153 6.70 9.73 -10.52
N LEU A 154 7.48 9.51 -11.56
CA LEU A 154 8.43 10.48 -12.10
C LEU A 154 8.07 10.86 -13.55
N PRO A 155 8.46 12.06 -14.02
CA PRO A 155 8.24 12.48 -15.39
C PRO A 155 8.89 11.55 -16.41
N ASN A 156 8.32 11.49 -17.61
CA ASN A 156 8.89 10.76 -18.75
C ASN A 156 10.33 11.21 -19.01
N GLY A 157 11.20 10.26 -19.38
CA GLY A 157 12.61 10.54 -19.68
C GLY A 157 13.48 10.78 -18.44
N THR A 158 12.97 10.49 -17.24
CA THR A 158 13.78 10.51 -16.02
C THR A 158 14.96 9.53 -16.14
N SER A 159 16.15 9.96 -15.73
CA SER A 159 17.36 9.13 -15.83
C SER A 159 17.27 7.88 -14.92
N LYS A 160 17.98 6.82 -15.32
CA LYS A 160 17.96 5.56 -14.60
C LYS A 160 18.41 5.71 -13.14
N GLU A 161 19.40 6.55 -12.87
CA GLU A 161 19.92 6.80 -11.52
C GLU A 161 18.84 7.40 -10.60
N LYS A 162 17.94 8.24 -11.15
CA LYS A 162 16.82 8.80 -10.37
C LYS A 162 15.72 7.78 -10.12
N LEU A 163 15.48 6.88 -11.10
CA LEU A 163 14.54 5.77 -10.91
C LEU A 163 15.05 4.82 -9.82
N GLU A 164 16.33 4.45 -9.86
CA GLU A 164 16.98 3.62 -8.84
C GLU A 164 16.89 4.27 -7.45
N ALA A 165 17.26 5.55 -7.36
CA ALA A 165 17.20 6.26 -6.09
C ALA A 165 15.78 6.34 -5.49
N LEU A 166 14.75 6.53 -6.33
CA LEU A 166 13.36 6.50 -5.85
C LEU A 166 12.94 5.09 -5.46
N ASP A 167 13.33 4.08 -6.22
CA ASP A 167 13.04 2.68 -5.91
C ASP A 167 13.63 2.27 -4.56
N ASP A 168 14.90 2.63 -4.30
CA ASP A 168 15.56 2.43 -3.01
C ASP A 168 14.81 3.12 -1.87
N MET A 169 14.38 4.36 -2.08
CA MET A 169 13.58 5.09 -1.10
C MET A 169 12.26 4.37 -0.82
N LEU A 170 11.56 3.90 -1.84
CA LEU A 170 10.31 3.15 -1.68
C LEU A 170 10.52 1.85 -0.90
N ILE A 171 11.63 1.14 -1.15
CA ILE A 171 12.01 -0.06 -0.39
C ILE A 171 12.23 0.28 1.09
N LEU A 172 13.03 1.29 1.40
CA LEU A 172 13.32 1.69 2.77
C LEU A 172 12.09 2.19 3.54
N TYR A 173 11.07 2.70 2.84
CA TYR A 173 9.81 3.18 3.41
C TYR A 173 8.67 2.16 3.36
N ALA A 174 8.90 0.97 2.82
CA ALA A 174 7.82 0.01 2.56
C ALA A 174 7.07 -0.43 3.82
N GLU A 175 7.79 -0.65 4.94
CA GLU A 175 7.19 -1.11 6.19
C GLU A 175 8.10 -0.76 7.39
N HIS A 176 7.50 -0.42 8.53
CA HIS A 176 8.26 -0.18 9.77
C HIS A 176 7.50 -0.62 11.03
N GLY A 177 6.61 -1.60 10.91
CA GLY A 177 5.75 -2.08 11.99
C GLY A 177 4.38 -1.40 12.01
N PHE A 178 3.73 -1.37 13.16
CA PHE A 178 2.41 -0.76 13.29
C PHE A 178 2.48 0.77 13.25
N ASN A 179 2.51 1.37 12.07
CA ASN A 179 2.31 2.82 11.95
C ASN A 179 0.91 3.22 12.45
N ALA A 180 0.71 4.52 12.72
CA ALA A 180 -0.52 5.04 13.30
C ALA A 180 -1.78 4.64 12.53
N SER A 181 -1.74 4.69 11.20
CA SER A 181 -2.87 4.33 10.34
C SER A 181 -3.18 2.83 10.38
N THR A 182 -2.15 1.99 10.32
CA THR A 182 -2.28 0.53 10.44
C THR A 182 -2.85 0.15 11.81
N PHE A 183 -2.33 0.75 12.89
CA PHE A 183 -2.82 0.52 14.24
C PHE A 183 -4.30 0.90 14.39
N ALA A 184 -4.68 2.09 13.94
CA ALA A 184 -6.07 2.57 14.00
C ALA A 184 -7.01 1.67 13.19
N THR A 185 -6.62 1.28 11.98
CA THR A 185 -7.41 0.43 11.10
C THR A 185 -7.61 -0.97 11.69
N ARG A 186 -6.57 -1.56 12.27
CA ARG A 186 -6.68 -2.87 12.96
C ARG A 186 -7.61 -2.79 14.15
N GLY A 187 -7.47 -1.75 14.99
CA GLY A 187 -8.35 -1.52 16.14
C GLY A 187 -9.82 -1.42 15.73
N TYR A 188 -10.13 -0.67 14.69
CA TYR A 188 -11.47 -0.54 14.13
C TYR A 188 -11.99 -1.87 13.57
N SER A 189 -11.18 -2.63 12.84
CA SER A 189 -11.56 -3.93 12.29
C SER A 189 -11.90 -4.95 13.38
N ILE A 190 -11.12 -5.00 14.46
CA ILE A 190 -11.37 -5.87 15.61
C ILE A 190 -12.69 -5.46 16.31
N TYR A 191 -12.92 -4.16 16.50
CA TYR A 191 -14.16 -3.66 17.09
C TYR A 191 -15.38 -4.05 16.25
N LYS A 192 -15.31 -3.86 14.92
CA LYS A 192 -16.39 -4.19 14.00
C LYS A 192 -16.70 -5.67 13.94
N SER A 193 -15.69 -6.54 13.94
CA SER A 193 -15.87 -7.99 13.97
C SER A 193 -16.57 -8.43 15.25
N ARG A 194 -16.18 -7.89 16.41
CA ARG A 194 -16.83 -8.18 17.71
C ARG A 194 -18.25 -7.68 17.78
N SER A 195 -18.59 -6.53 17.18
CA SER A 195 -19.97 -6.02 17.14
C SER A 195 -20.89 -6.90 16.28
N HIS A 196 -20.37 -7.46 15.19
CA HIS A 196 -21.11 -8.40 14.34
C HIS A 196 -21.46 -9.70 15.08
N TRP A 197 -20.54 -10.22 15.90
CA TRP A 197 -20.78 -11.37 16.78
C TRP A 197 -21.88 -11.08 17.82
N ARG A 198 -21.91 -9.90 18.41
CA ARG A 198 -22.97 -9.54 19.38
C ARG A 198 -24.36 -9.45 18.74
N TYR A 199 -24.47 -8.99 17.49
CA TYR A 199 -25.75 -8.95 16.77
C TYR A 199 -26.22 -10.35 16.36
N SER A 200 -25.32 -11.25 15.98
CA SER A 200 -25.66 -12.63 15.61
C SER A 200 -26.18 -13.44 16.79
N PHE A 201 -25.60 -13.27 17.98
CA PHE A 201 -26.05 -13.96 19.19
C PHE A 201 -27.39 -13.44 19.76
N ARG A 202 -27.80 -12.21 19.44
CA ARG A 202 -29.12 -11.70 19.88
C ARG A 202 -30.28 -12.20 19.04
N ASN A 203 -30.03 -12.56 17.78
CA ASN A 203 -31.08 -13.01 16.85
C ASN A 203 -31.24 -14.54 16.78
N SER A 204 -30.44 -15.30 17.51
CA SER A 204 -30.57 -16.76 17.59
C SER A 204 -31.34 -17.28 18.81
N ASN A 205 -31.89 -16.38 19.64
CA ASN A 205 -32.69 -16.71 20.82
C ASN A 205 -34.14 -16.17 20.77
N THR A 206 -34.68 -16.00 19.56
CA THR A 206 -36.13 -15.76 19.36
C THR A 206 -36.73 -16.87 18.50
#